data_90ae5485d7269f21cb4b45462c8a6bed
#
_entry.id   90ae5485d7269f21cb4b45462c8a6bed
#
_cell.length_a   1.000
_cell.length_b   1.000
_cell.length_c   1.000
_cell.angle_alpha   90.00
_cell.angle_beta   90.00
_cell.angle_gamma   90.00
#
_symmetry.space_group_name_H-M   'P 1'
#
loop_
_entity.id
_entity.type
_entity.pdbx_description
1 polymer ?
#
loop_
_entity_poly.entity_id
_entity_poly.type
_entity_poly.pdbx_seq_one_letter_code
_entity_poly.pdbx_strand_id
1 'polypeptide(L)'
;MRIVFMGTPDFAVPTLTALIEGGHEVMAVVTQPDKPKGRGKAVLMTPVKEKAIEYEIPVYQPVKVRDPEFVELLKTMAPDAIVVVAFGQILPKSILDLPKYGCVNVHASLLPKYRGAAPI
;
A
#
# COMPACT_ATOMS: atom_id res chain seq x y z
N MET A 1 -2.42 -9.40 13.10
CA MET A 1 -3.32 -8.26 12.85
C MET A 1 -3.77 -8.25 11.42
N ARG A 2 -4.98 -7.77 11.20
CA ARG A 2 -5.53 -7.69 9.84
C ARG A 2 -5.12 -6.36 9.24
N ILE A 3 -4.39 -6.39 8.15
CA ILE A 3 -3.76 -5.20 7.57
C ILE A 3 -4.15 -5.01 6.13
N VAL A 4 -4.42 -3.76 5.75
CA VAL A 4 -4.50 -3.37 4.35
C VAL A 4 -3.19 -2.63 4.06
N PHE A 5 -2.48 -3.05 3.02
CA PHE A 5 -1.20 -2.44 2.65
C PHE A 5 -1.40 -1.54 1.44
N MET A 6 -0.92 -0.32 1.51
CA MET A 6 -0.99 0.61 0.38
C MET A 6 0.40 1.04 0.00
N GLY A 7 0.82 0.74 -1.21
CA GLY A 7 2.16 1.10 -1.68
C GLY A 7 2.28 0.86 -3.17
N THR A 8 3.33 1.39 -3.76
CA THR A 8 3.48 1.36 -5.20
C THR A 8 4.87 0.93 -5.67
N PRO A 9 5.96 1.62 -5.30
CA PRO A 9 7.26 1.34 -5.92
C PRO A 9 7.95 0.14 -5.31
N ASP A 10 9.07 -0.21 -5.90
CA ASP A 10 9.83 -1.39 -5.48
C ASP A 10 10.33 -1.29 -4.05
N PHE A 11 10.66 -0.09 -3.56
CA PHE A 11 11.17 0.00 -2.20
C PHE A 11 10.05 -0.17 -1.16
N ALA A 12 8.79 -0.25 -1.58
CA ALA A 12 7.70 -0.58 -0.67
C ALA A 12 7.56 -2.10 -0.50
N VAL A 13 8.12 -2.87 -1.41
CA VAL A 13 7.96 -4.33 -1.40
C VAL A 13 8.56 -4.98 -0.15
N PRO A 14 9.74 -4.59 0.33
CA PRO A 14 10.28 -5.23 1.54
C PRO A 14 9.37 -5.08 2.76
N THR A 15 8.69 -3.94 2.90
CA THR A 15 7.77 -3.77 4.02
C THR A 15 6.58 -4.72 3.89
N LEU A 16 6.04 -4.85 2.68
CA LEU A 16 4.93 -5.78 2.45
C LEU A 16 5.36 -7.20 2.78
N THR A 17 6.52 -7.61 2.30
CA THR A 17 7.03 -8.95 2.55
C THR A 17 7.24 -9.17 4.05
N ALA A 18 7.78 -8.19 4.75
CA ALA A 18 8.01 -8.31 6.19
C ALA A 18 6.71 -8.49 6.96
N LEU A 19 5.65 -7.81 6.54
CA LEU A 19 4.36 -7.96 7.20
C LEU A 19 3.81 -9.37 7.00
N ILE A 20 3.93 -9.89 5.80
CA ILE A 20 3.43 -11.22 5.51
C ILE A 20 4.22 -12.27 6.29
N GLU A 21 5.54 -12.16 6.25
CA GLU A 21 6.40 -13.14 6.90
C GLU A 21 6.35 -13.01 8.42
N GLY A 22 5.95 -11.85 8.91
CA GLY A 22 5.81 -11.64 10.34
C GLY A 22 4.52 -12.17 10.92
N GLY A 23 3.71 -12.83 10.11
CA GLY A 23 2.50 -13.46 10.63
C GLY A 23 1.26 -12.60 10.60
N HIS A 24 1.32 -11.43 9.99
CA HIS A 24 0.14 -10.60 9.88
C HIS A 24 -0.70 -11.05 8.70
N GLU A 25 -2.00 -10.85 8.82
CA GLU A 25 -2.89 -11.16 7.71
C GLU A 25 -3.02 -9.92 6.84
N VAL A 26 -2.32 -9.90 5.70
CA VAL A 26 -2.45 -8.79 4.76
C VAL A 26 -3.67 -9.12 3.90
N MET A 27 -4.79 -8.48 4.21
CA MET A 27 -6.07 -8.80 3.59
C MET A 27 -6.20 -8.27 2.19
N ALA A 28 -5.50 -7.20 1.89
CA ALA A 28 -5.60 -6.57 0.59
C ALA A 28 -4.39 -5.67 0.37
N VAL A 29 -4.05 -5.49 -0.89
CA VAL A 29 -3.00 -4.57 -1.29
C VAL A 29 -3.64 -3.53 -2.20
N VAL A 30 -3.39 -2.26 -1.90
CA VAL A 30 -3.89 -1.15 -2.69
C VAL A 30 -2.66 -0.50 -3.33
N THR A 31 -2.67 -0.35 -4.64
CA THR A 31 -1.53 0.18 -5.35
C THR A 31 -2.04 1.02 -6.51
N GLN A 32 -1.16 1.83 -7.11
CA GLN A 32 -1.56 2.68 -8.22
C GLN A 32 -1.91 1.84 -9.44
N PRO A 33 -2.74 2.39 -10.33
CA PRO A 33 -3.12 1.68 -11.54
C PRO A 33 -1.92 1.33 -12.41
N ASP A 34 -2.06 0.27 -13.18
CA ASP A 34 -1.03 -0.13 -14.12
C ASP A 34 -0.81 0.99 -15.13
N LYS A 35 0.39 1.09 -15.62
CA LYS A 35 0.74 2.13 -16.59
C LYS A 35 1.11 1.53 -17.92
N PRO A 36 0.88 2.25 -19.01
CA PRO A 36 1.32 1.77 -20.31
C PRO A 36 2.82 1.68 -20.32
N LYS A 37 3.34 0.66 -20.94
CA LYS A 37 4.75 0.49 -21.05
C LYS A 37 5.19 0.92 -22.42
N GLY A 38 5.80 2.08 -22.52
CA GLY A 38 6.24 2.59 -23.79
C GLY A 38 5.05 2.77 -24.68
N ARG A 39 5.23 2.45 -26.00
CA ARG A 39 4.18 2.60 -26.88
C ARG A 39 3.54 1.31 -27.10
N GLY A 40 3.82 0.36 -26.35
CA GLY A 40 3.27 -0.91 -26.62
C GLY A 40 1.90 -1.11 -26.11
N LYS A 41 1.44 -2.31 -26.29
CA LYS A 41 0.21 -2.69 -25.80
C LYS A 41 0.33 -3.26 -24.45
N ALA A 42 1.53 -3.53 -23.98
CA ALA A 42 1.74 -4.12 -22.68
C ALA A 42 1.52 -3.08 -21.61
N VAL A 43 1.15 -3.51 -20.42
CA VAL A 43 1.03 -2.63 -19.30
C VAL A 43 2.08 -3.01 -18.29
N LEU A 44 2.51 -2.05 -17.49
CA LEU A 44 3.50 -2.27 -16.47
C LEU A 44 2.81 -2.26 -15.12
N MET A 45 2.85 -3.40 -14.46
CA MET A 45 2.29 -3.50 -13.13
C MET A 45 3.25 -2.89 -12.12
N THR A 46 2.72 -2.37 -11.03
CA THR A 46 3.59 -1.85 -9.99
C THR A 46 4.32 -3.02 -9.33
N PRO A 47 5.52 -2.78 -8.79
CA PRO A 47 6.22 -3.85 -8.07
C PRO A 47 5.42 -4.41 -6.90
N VAL A 48 4.66 -3.55 -6.21
CA VAL A 48 3.83 -4.00 -5.10
C VAL A 48 2.73 -4.93 -5.60
N LYS A 49 2.14 -4.63 -6.77
CA LYS A 49 1.11 -5.50 -7.34
C LYS A 49 1.71 -6.87 -7.69
N GLU A 50 2.90 -6.87 -8.27
CA GLU A 50 3.55 -8.13 -8.63
C GLU A 50 3.78 -9.00 -7.42
N LYS A 51 4.22 -8.38 -6.32
CA LYS A 51 4.47 -9.14 -5.11
C LYS A 51 3.16 -9.65 -4.49
N ALA A 52 2.11 -8.84 -4.54
CA ALA A 52 0.81 -9.26 -4.01
C ALA A 52 0.27 -10.45 -4.77
N ILE A 53 0.43 -10.46 -6.10
CA ILE A 53 -0.01 -11.58 -6.90
C ILE A 53 0.77 -12.84 -6.53
N GLU A 54 2.05 -12.71 -6.29
CA GLU A 54 2.89 -13.83 -5.91
C GLU A 54 2.38 -14.48 -4.62
N TYR A 55 1.89 -13.68 -3.68
CA TYR A 55 1.36 -14.19 -2.41
C TYR A 55 -0.16 -14.39 -2.45
N GLU A 56 -0.76 -14.23 -3.62
CA GLU A 56 -2.20 -14.43 -3.81
C GLU A 56 -3.04 -13.52 -2.93
N ILE A 57 -2.61 -12.28 -2.78
CA ILE A 57 -3.34 -11.29 -2.01
C ILE A 57 -4.20 -10.48 -2.97
N PRO A 58 -5.47 -10.19 -2.63
CA PRO A 58 -6.31 -9.36 -3.49
C PRO A 58 -5.71 -7.98 -3.71
N VAL A 59 -5.76 -7.49 -4.94
CA VAL A 59 -5.17 -6.22 -5.33
C VAL A 59 -6.27 -5.27 -5.76
N TYR A 60 -6.21 -4.04 -5.29
CA TYR A 60 -7.12 -2.98 -5.67
C TYR A 60 -6.32 -1.81 -6.20
N GLN A 61 -6.79 -1.23 -7.30
CA GLN A 61 -6.05 -0.16 -7.98
C GLN A 61 -6.95 1.02 -8.27
N PRO A 62 -7.44 1.70 -7.22
CA PRO A 62 -8.36 2.81 -7.43
C PRO A 62 -7.67 3.97 -8.11
N VAL A 63 -8.32 4.57 -9.07
CA VAL A 63 -7.81 5.78 -9.69
C VAL A 63 -7.77 6.90 -8.66
N LYS A 64 -8.83 6.98 -7.85
CA LYS A 64 -8.90 7.93 -6.76
C LYS A 64 -9.29 7.22 -5.49
N VAL A 65 -8.37 7.12 -4.57
CA VAL A 65 -8.60 6.38 -3.33
C VAL A 65 -9.72 7.01 -2.51
N ARG A 66 -9.97 8.32 -2.70
CA ARG A 66 -11.01 9.00 -1.94
C ARG A 66 -12.41 8.76 -2.47
N ASP A 67 -12.53 8.02 -3.57
CA ASP A 67 -13.84 7.68 -4.11
C ASP A 67 -14.70 7.05 -3.02
N PRO A 68 -15.95 7.53 -2.85
CA PRO A 68 -16.80 6.97 -1.79
C PRO A 68 -16.98 5.47 -1.89
N GLU A 69 -17.07 4.92 -3.09
CA GLU A 69 -17.23 3.48 -3.24
C GLU A 69 -16.02 2.72 -2.70
N PHE A 70 -14.84 3.26 -2.92
CA PHE A 70 -13.64 2.60 -2.44
C PHE A 70 -13.55 2.72 -0.92
N VAL A 71 -13.91 3.88 -0.38
CA VAL A 71 -13.90 4.06 1.07
C VAL A 71 -14.88 3.08 1.72
N GLU A 72 -16.05 2.88 1.12
CA GLU A 72 -17.00 1.93 1.67
C GLU A 72 -16.46 0.51 1.61
N LEU A 73 -15.75 0.17 0.54
CA LEU A 73 -15.14 -1.15 0.43
C LEU A 73 -14.14 -1.37 1.56
N LEU A 74 -13.31 -0.37 1.83
CA LEU A 74 -12.35 -0.48 2.93
C LEU A 74 -13.06 -0.64 4.27
N LYS A 75 -14.18 0.05 4.45
CA LYS A 75 -14.93 -0.10 5.69
C LYS A 75 -15.42 -1.52 5.87
N THR A 76 -15.87 -2.15 4.80
CA THR A 76 -16.36 -3.53 4.91
C THR A 76 -15.24 -4.50 5.23
N MET A 77 -14.00 -4.17 4.89
CA MET A 77 -12.88 -5.02 5.24
C MET A 77 -12.55 -4.93 6.72
N ALA A 78 -12.90 -3.81 7.35
CA ALA A 78 -12.66 -3.57 8.77
C ALA A 78 -11.23 -3.92 9.20
N PRO A 79 -10.22 -3.27 8.58
CA PRO A 79 -8.84 -3.61 8.93
C PRO A 79 -8.48 -3.13 10.32
N ASP A 80 -7.54 -3.84 10.95
CA ASP A 80 -7.00 -3.37 12.22
C ASP A 80 -6.08 -2.18 11.99
N ALA A 81 -5.32 -2.21 10.90
CA ALA A 81 -4.40 -1.12 10.58
C ALA A 81 -4.25 -1.03 9.06
N ILE A 82 -3.88 0.15 8.61
CA ILE A 82 -3.49 0.36 7.22
C ILE A 82 -2.03 0.78 7.24
N VAL A 83 -1.18 0.09 6.50
CA VAL A 83 0.23 0.43 6.41
C VAL A 83 0.47 1.04 5.05
N VAL A 84 1.02 2.24 5.02
CA VAL A 84 1.21 3.02 3.80
C VAL A 84 2.70 3.23 3.55
N VAL A 85 3.17 2.85 2.37
CA VAL A 85 4.55 3.07 1.99
C VAL A 85 4.57 3.59 0.56
N ALA A 86 4.72 4.88 0.40
CA ALA A 86 4.81 5.51 -0.93
C ALA A 86 3.67 5.08 -1.84
N PHE A 87 2.46 5.27 -1.35
CA PHE A 87 1.29 4.88 -2.14
C PHE A 87 1.10 5.75 -3.37
N GLY A 88 1.29 7.04 -3.24
CA GLY A 88 1.19 7.94 -4.39
C GLY A 88 -0.11 8.72 -4.46
N GLN A 89 -0.97 8.58 -3.50
CA GLN A 89 -2.18 9.40 -3.39
C GLN A 89 -2.31 9.85 -1.95
N ILE A 90 -2.93 11.01 -1.76
CA ILE A 90 -3.16 11.53 -0.43
C ILE A 90 -4.41 10.86 0.14
N LEU A 91 -4.30 10.37 1.35
CA LEU A 91 -5.42 9.68 1.98
C LEU A 91 -6.34 10.67 2.68
N PRO A 92 -7.64 10.58 2.42
CA PRO A 92 -8.58 11.47 3.11
C PRO A 92 -8.77 11.03 4.56
N LYS A 93 -9.28 11.93 5.38
CA LYS A 93 -9.50 11.64 6.78
C LYS A 93 -10.41 10.43 6.98
N SER A 94 -11.38 10.24 6.09
CA SER A 94 -12.28 9.10 6.18
C SER A 94 -11.55 7.77 6.13
N ILE A 95 -10.40 7.72 5.44
CA ILE A 95 -9.58 6.51 5.41
C ILE A 95 -8.62 6.50 6.59
N LEU A 96 -8.05 7.66 6.93
CA LEU A 96 -7.10 7.73 8.02
C LEU A 96 -7.71 7.29 9.35
N ASP A 97 -8.97 7.61 9.56
CA ASP A 97 -9.65 7.30 10.80
C ASP A 97 -10.34 5.94 10.79
N LEU A 98 -10.29 5.25 9.68
CA LEU A 98 -11.05 4.03 9.52
C LEU A 98 -10.53 2.84 10.30
N PRO A 99 -9.22 2.54 10.30
CA PRO A 99 -8.75 1.34 10.96
C PRO A 99 -8.78 1.47 12.48
N LYS A 100 -8.97 0.34 13.13
CA LYS A 100 -9.04 0.31 14.57
C LYS A 100 -7.80 0.93 15.21
N TYR A 101 -6.62 0.62 14.68
CA TYR A 101 -5.38 1.14 15.23
C TYR A 101 -4.73 2.21 14.35
N GLY A 102 -5.47 2.71 13.36
CA GLY A 102 -4.99 3.83 12.57
C GLY A 102 -4.15 3.44 11.37
N CYS A 103 -3.64 4.46 10.71
CA CYS A 103 -2.78 4.29 9.55
C CYS A 103 -1.34 4.55 9.95
N VAL A 104 -0.44 3.68 9.51
CA VAL A 104 0.97 3.83 9.77
C VAL A 104 1.64 4.15 8.45
N ASN A 105 2.28 5.30 8.38
CA ASN A 105 2.97 5.71 7.17
C ASN A 105 4.46 5.44 7.35
N VAL A 106 4.97 4.47 6.62
CA VAL A 106 6.36 4.09 6.73
C VAL A 106 7.15 4.89 5.70
N HIS A 107 8.14 5.63 6.18
CA HIS A 107 8.99 6.39 5.31
C HIS A 107 10.25 5.58 5.05
N ALA A 108 10.46 5.24 3.79
CA ALA A 108 11.64 4.50 3.44
C ALA A 108 12.76 5.47 3.25
N SER A 109 13.67 5.50 4.17
CA SER A 109 14.82 6.38 4.04
C SER A 109 15.84 5.73 3.16
N LEU A 110 16.13 6.35 2.06
CA LEU A 110 17.10 5.80 1.18
C LEU A 110 18.44 6.32 1.47
N LEU A 111 18.52 7.30 2.31
CA LEU A 111 19.76 7.88 2.50
C LEU A 111 20.38 7.48 3.71
N PRO A 112 21.38 6.82 3.60
CA PRO A 112 22.03 6.39 4.73
C PRO A 112 22.46 7.53 5.52
N LYS A 113 22.76 8.52 4.84
CA LYS A 113 23.19 9.52 5.44
C LYS A 113 22.22 10.17 6.14
N TYR A 114 21.29 10.01 6.02
CA TYR A 114 20.42 10.61 6.55
C TYR A 114 20.33 10.35 7.83
N ARG A 115 20.88 9.71 8.14
CA ARG A 115 20.87 9.35 9.17
C ARG A 115 20.96 10.07 10.13
N GLY A 116 21.13 10.26 10.46
CA GLY A 116 21.25 10.91 11.46
C GLY A 116 20.20 11.70 11.68
N ALA A 117 19.96 12.23 11.30
CA ALA A 117 19.04 12.96 11.53
C ALA A 117 17.90 12.53 11.48
N ALA A 118 17.65 12.25 11.26
CA ALA A 118 16.69 11.90 11.20
C ALA A 118 16.05 11.42 11.55
N PRO A 119 15.75 11.21 11.54
CA PRO A 119 15.06 10.76 11.78
C PRO A 119 14.26 10.33 12.02
N ILE A 120 14.12 10.08 11.95
CA ILE A 120 13.47 9.72 12.11
C ILE A 120 12.93 9.57 12.41
#